data_a59c62ad12a07417f22153b8e8c1fd03
#
_entry.id   a59c62ad12a07417f22153b8e8c1fd03
#
_cell.length_a   1.000
_cell.length_b   1.000
_cell.length_c   1.000
_cell.angle_alpha   90.00
_cell.angle_beta   90.00
_cell.angle_gamma   90.00
#
_symmetry.space_group_name_H-M   'P 1'
#
loop_
_entity.id
_entity.type
_entity.pdbx_description
1 polymer ?
#
loop_
_entity_poly.entity_id
_entity_poly.type
_entity_poly.pdbx_seq_one_letter_code
_entity_poly.pdbx_strand_id
1 'polypeptide(L)'
;MKLSVVVPVFNEEKNIASLLNRIKNNITSQDEIIVVDDGSTDNTLSEIQNLDCKLIVHKKNKGKGQSLIDGINEADGEIILFLDGDGQDDPSEFPKLLNGINKGYDFVIGSRFVEDEKKKITRYTKTALSNINWFGNKGLTSLINFLFGLNIKDTQSGFKCFKKKAIKNLNLVSKKYEIETEIIIKARKNKLRILEVPVYRYERKHGVSKLFDIPFGR
;
A
#
# COMPACT_ATOMS: atom_id res chain seq x y z
N MET A 1 15.45 13.29 4.01
CA MET A 1 14.03 13.22 4.46
C MET A 1 13.83 11.86 5.09
N LYS A 2 13.35 11.82 6.32
CA LYS A 2 13.06 10.58 7.06
C LYS A 2 11.82 9.88 6.44
N LEU A 3 11.90 8.57 6.25
CA LEU A 3 10.84 7.72 5.71
C LEU A 3 10.13 6.97 6.84
N SER A 4 8.80 6.92 6.81
CA SER A 4 7.99 5.99 7.60
C SER A 4 7.30 5.00 6.67
N VAL A 5 7.63 3.71 6.80
CA VAL A 5 6.97 2.62 6.06
C VAL A 5 5.83 2.09 6.91
N VAL A 6 4.58 2.29 6.47
CA VAL A 6 3.37 1.83 7.16
C VAL A 6 2.89 0.52 6.53
N VAL A 7 2.81 -0.53 7.34
CA VAL A 7 2.47 -1.89 6.91
C VAL A 7 1.23 -2.37 7.70
N PRO A 8 0.02 -2.27 7.12
CA PRO A 8 -1.16 -2.89 7.71
C PRO A 8 -1.10 -4.40 7.52
N VAL A 9 -1.36 -5.17 8.58
CA VAL A 9 -1.34 -6.63 8.55
C VAL A 9 -2.57 -7.22 9.22
N PHE A 10 -3.05 -8.34 8.68
CA PHE A 10 -4.10 -9.16 9.28
C PHE A 10 -3.96 -10.60 8.82
N ASN A 11 -3.63 -11.52 9.74
CA ASN A 11 -3.40 -12.94 9.46
C ASN A 11 -2.38 -13.18 8.33
N GLU A 12 -1.14 -12.74 8.54
CA GLU A 12 -0.02 -12.85 7.59
C GLU A 12 1.21 -13.52 8.25
N GLU A 13 1.02 -14.47 9.19
CA GLU A 13 2.08 -15.16 9.95
C GLU A 13 3.22 -15.69 9.07
N LYS A 14 2.90 -16.19 7.86
CA LYS A 14 3.88 -16.80 6.95
C LYS A 14 4.63 -15.79 6.07
N ASN A 15 4.18 -14.54 6.03
CA ASN A 15 4.70 -13.53 5.11
C ASN A 15 5.44 -12.40 5.85
N ILE A 16 4.96 -12.02 7.04
CA ILE A 16 5.32 -10.76 7.67
C ILE A 16 6.81 -10.69 8.06
N ALA A 17 7.38 -11.71 8.70
CA ALA A 17 8.78 -11.66 9.12
C ALA A 17 9.74 -11.49 7.93
N SER A 18 9.50 -12.24 6.84
CA SER A 18 10.29 -12.10 5.60
C SER A 18 10.13 -10.71 4.98
N LEU A 19 8.91 -10.15 4.98
CA LEU A 19 8.65 -8.82 4.45
C LEU A 19 9.38 -7.74 5.26
N LEU A 20 9.30 -7.75 6.58
CA LEU A 20 9.96 -6.77 7.44
C LEU A 20 11.47 -6.79 7.29
N ASN A 21 12.08 -7.97 7.16
CA ASN A 21 13.50 -8.10 6.85
C ASN A 21 13.86 -7.50 5.48
N ARG A 22 13.02 -7.69 4.46
CA ARG A 22 13.22 -7.07 3.15
C ARG A 22 13.08 -5.55 3.23
N ILE A 23 12.12 -5.02 3.98
CA ILE A 23 11.97 -3.58 4.19
C ILE A 23 13.23 -3.04 4.87
N LYS A 24 13.69 -3.65 5.96
CA LYS A 24 14.88 -3.24 6.72
C LYS A 24 16.13 -3.15 5.84
N ASN A 25 16.28 -4.05 4.87
CA ASN A 25 17.40 -4.03 3.92
C ASN A 25 17.31 -2.92 2.85
N ASN A 26 16.18 -2.21 2.76
CA ASN A 26 15.93 -1.18 1.75
C ASN A 26 15.67 0.22 2.34
N ILE A 27 15.85 0.37 3.65
CA ILE A 27 15.75 1.64 4.37
C ILE A 27 17.04 1.93 5.13
N THR A 28 17.19 3.15 5.65
CA THR A 28 18.34 3.57 6.47
C THR A 28 18.00 3.52 7.96
N SER A 29 19.02 3.65 8.83
CA SER A 29 18.82 3.71 10.29
C SER A 29 18.04 4.93 10.79
N GLN A 30 17.84 5.95 9.95
CA GLN A 30 17.02 7.13 10.27
C GLN A 30 15.54 6.91 9.98
N ASP A 31 15.22 5.91 9.16
CA ASP A 31 13.87 5.57 8.75
C ASP A 31 13.19 4.67 9.80
N GLU A 32 11.89 4.50 9.68
CA GLU A 32 11.14 3.66 10.60
C GLU A 32 10.14 2.75 9.87
N ILE A 33 9.86 1.61 10.49
CA ILE A 33 8.80 0.69 10.08
C ILE A 33 7.69 0.76 11.12
N ILE A 34 6.46 0.97 10.69
CA ILE A 34 5.27 0.99 11.53
C ILE A 34 4.36 -0.13 11.06
N VAL A 35 4.25 -1.18 11.86
CA VAL A 35 3.35 -2.29 11.60
C VAL A 35 2.05 -2.06 12.38
N VAL A 36 0.92 -2.17 11.70
CA VAL A 36 -0.40 -2.08 12.33
C VAL A 36 -1.07 -3.44 12.20
N ASP A 37 -1.05 -4.23 13.28
CA ASP A 37 -1.75 -5.50 13.35
C ASP A 37 -3.24 -5.26 13.60
N ASP A 38 -4.04 -5.58 12.61
CA ASP A 38 -5.49 -5.32 12.62
C ASP A 38 -6.29 -6.43 13.35
N GLY A 39 -5.77 -6.88 14.49
CA GLY A 39 -6.40 -7.89 15.32
C GLY A 39 -6.29 -9.29 14.74
N SER A 40 -5.08 -9.68 14.31
CA SER A 40 -4.80 -11.02 13.79
C SER A 40 -5.15 -12.10 14.82
N THR A 41 -5.60 -13.25 14.31
CA THR A 41 -6.01 -14.43 15.08
C THR A 41 -5.07 -15.63 14.89
N ASP A 42 -4.07 -15.49 14.01
CA ASP A 42 -2.96 -16.43 13.78
C ASP A 42 -1.70 -15.99 14.56
N ASN A 43 -0.54 -16.53 14.21
CA ASN A 43 0.71 -16.20 14.87
C ASN A 43 1.37 -14.89 14.36
N THR A 44 0.67 -14.06 13.56
CA THR A 44 1.22 -12.82 13.01
C THR A 44 1.86 -11.94 14.08
N LEU A 45 1.17 -11.74 15.21
CA LEU A 45 1.67 -10.89 16.29
C LEU A 45 2.99 -11.42 16.88
N SER A 46 3.10 -12.71 17.13
CA SER A 46 4.33 -13.33 17.65
C SER A 46 5.50 -13.23 16.68
N GLU A 47 5.25 -13.29 15.37
CA GLU A 47 6.27 -13.10 14.33
C GLU A 47 6.84 -11.68 14.28
N ILE A 48 6.06 -10.67 14.72
CA ILE A 48 6.45 -9.26 14.69
C ILE A 48 7.17 -8.83 15.97
N GLN A 49 6.78 -9.36 17.13
CA GLN A 49 7.18 -8.87 18.46
C GLN A 49 8.69 -8.74 18.69
N ASN A 50 9.50 -9.56 18.00
CA ASN A 50 10.96 -9.55 18.14
C ASN A 50 11.66 -8.78 17.01
N LEU A 51 10.92 -8.10 16.13
CA LEU A 51 11.46 -7.36 15.02
C LEU A 51 11.55 -5.86 15.35
N ASP A 52 12.54 -5.20 14.80
CA ASP A 52 12.80 -3.77 15.01
C ASP A 52 11.79 -2.92 14.19
N CYS A 53 10.61 -2.68 14.81
CA CYS A 53 9.55 -1.85 14.24
C CYS A 53 8.67 -1.25 15.35
N LYS A 54 8.00 -0.14 15.05
CA LYS A 54 6.88 0.34 15.87
C LYS A 54 5.67 -0.55 15.61
N LEU A 55 5.05 -1.09 16.64
CA LEU A 55 3.90 -1.98 16.54
C LEU A 55 2.66 -1.36 17.17
N ILE A 56 1.59 -1.28 16.37
CA ILE A 56 0.23 -0.93 16.83
C ILE A 56 -0.61 -2.19 16.73
N VAL A 57 -1.34 -2.53 17.79
CA VAL A 57 -2.19 -3.73 17.84
C VAL A 57 -3.65 -3.33 18.08
N HIS A 58 -4.53 -3.70 17.17
CA HIS A 58 -5.97 -3.53 17.35
C HIS A 58 -6.55 -4.72 18.16
N LYS A 59 -7.46 -4.44 19.08
CA LYS A 59 -8.17 -5.49 19.84
C LYS A 59 -9.07 -6.36 18.96
N LYS A 60 -9.47 -5.87 17.79
CA LYS A 60 -10.30 -6.55 16.78
C LYS A 60 -10.07 -5.93 15.42
N ASN A 61 -10.40 -6.63 14.36
CA ASN A 61 -10.31 -6.12 13.00
C ASN A 61 -11.15 -4.84 12.82
N LYS A 62 -10.50 -3.75 12.45
CA LYS A 62 -11.11 -2.45 12.15
C LYS A 62 -11.07 -2.15 10.63
N GLY A 63 -10.31 -2.91 9.87
CA GLY A 63 -10.11 -2.82 8.44
C GLY A 63 -8.84 -2.07 8.01
N LYS A 64 -8.37 -2.39 6.81
CA LYS A 64 -7.11 -1.85 6.23
C LYS A 64 -7.03 -0.33 6.31
N GLY A 65 -8.14 0.37 6.00
CA GLY A 65 -8.18 1.83 6.01
C GLY A 65 -7.91 2.41 7.38
N GLN A 66 -8.53 1.85 8.44
CA GLN A 66 -8.25 2.29 9.80
C GLN A 66 -6.80 2.03 10.19
N SER A 67 -6.24 0.89 9.81
CA SER A 67 -4.83 0.56 10.08
C SER A 67 -3.88 1.55 9.40
N LEU A 68 -4.15 1.94 8.16
CA LEU A 68 -3.37 2.97 7.47
C LEU A 68 -3.49 4.34 8.17
N ILE A 69 -4.69 4.74 8.59
CA ILE A 69 -4.93 6.00 9.31
C ILE A 69 -4.15 6.01 10.64
N ASP A 70 -4.20 4.93 11.41
CA ASP A 70 -3.51 4.83 12.68
C ASP A 70 -1.98 4.84 12.47
N GLY A 71 -1.47 4.17 11.43
CA GLY A 71 -0.07 4.23 11.04
C GLY A 71 0.39 5.62 10.56
N ILE A 72 -0.44 6.36 9.80
CA ILE A 72 -0.15 7.75 9.40
C ILE A 72 -0.03 8.67 10.64
N ASN A 73 -0.88 8.47 11.63
CA ASN A 73 -0.87 9.29 12.84
C ASN A 73 0.39 9.06 13.67
N GLU A 74 0.88 7.83 13.75
CA GLU A 74 2.08 7.44 14.48
C GLU A 74 3.39 7.74 13.74
N ALA A 75 3.32 7.98 12.42
CA ALA A 75 4.49 8.21 11.59
C ALA A 75 5.22 9.51 11.95
N ASP A 76 6.55 9.45 12.15
CA ASP A 76 7.42 10.62 12.38
C ASP A 76 8.10 11.12 11.11
N GLY A 77 8.23 10.28 10.07
CA GLY A 77 8.90 10.61 8.83
C GLY A 77 8.22 11.74 8.05
N GLU A 78 9.00 12.47 7.26
CA GLU A 78 8.50 13.50 6.32
C GLU A 78 7.83 12.88 5.11
N ILE A 79 8.19 11.63 4.81
CA ILE A 79 7.63 10.81 3.74
C ILE A 79 6.96 9.61 4.37
N ILE A 80 5.76 9.27 3.90
CA ILE A 80 5.01 8.08 4.30
C ILE A 80 4.87 7.16 3.09
N LEU A 81 5.25 5.89 3.26
CA LEU A 81 5.13 4.86 2.26
C LEU A 81 4.23 3.74 2.78
N PHE A 82 3.20 3.38 2.02
CA PHE A 82 2.33 2.25 2.30
C PHE A 82 2.83 1.00 1.58
N LEU A 83 2.83 -0.13 2.27
CA LEU A 83 3.17 -1.42 1.73
C LEU A 83 2.25 -2.49 2.34
N ASP A 84 1.62 -3.32 1.50
CA ASP A 84 0.75 -4.39 2.00
C ASP A 84 1.55 -5.50 2.69
N GLY A 85 1.02 -6.03 3.81
CA GLY A 85 1.69 -7.05 4.63
C GLY A 85 1.77 -8.45 4.00
N ASP A 86 1.20 -8.65 2.80
CA ASP A 86 1.13 -9.93 2.10
C ASP A 86 2.43 -10.34 1.37
N GLY A 87 3.44 -9.47 1.41
CA GLY A 87 4.76 -9.70 0.84
C GLY A 87 4.84 -9.67 -0.69
N GLN A 88 3.77 -9.30 -1.38
CA GLN A 88 3.75 -9.25 -2.83
C GLN A 88 4.49 -8.04 -3.42
N ASP A 89 4.44 -6.89 -2.76
CA ASP A 89 5.17 -5.70 -3.21
C ASP A 89 6.68 -5.83 -2.85
N ASP A 90 7.53 -5.30 -3.73
CA ASP A 90 8.99 -5.40 -3.57
C ASP A 90 9.58 -4.13 -2.95
N PRO A 91 10.14 -4.19 -1.71
CA PRO A 91 10.81 -3.06 -1.11
C PRO A 91 12.00 -2.50 -1.92
N SER A 92 12.62 -3.30 -2.79
CA SER A 92 13.69 -2.81 -3.69
C SER A 92 13.20 -1.75 -4.68
N GLU A 93 11.90 -1.59 -4.84
CA GLU A 93 11.26 -0.57 -5.68
C GLU A 93 11.05 0.79 -4.97
N PHE A 94 11.33 0.88 -3.65
CA PHE A 94 11.23 2.15 -2.88
C PHE A 94 11.93 3.32 -3.56
N PRO A 95 13.16 3.17 -4.12
CA PRO A 95 13.86 4.28 -4.78
C PRO A 95 13.07 4.90 -5.93
N LYS A 96 12.23 4.14 -6.64
CA LYS A 96 11.41 4.69 -7.73
C LYS A 96 10.34 5.65 -7.20
N LEU A 97 9.67 5.27 -6.10
CA LEU A 97 8.64 6.10 -5.47
C LEU A 97 9.27 7.34 -4.82
N LEU A 98 10.36 7.16 -4.08
CA LEU A 98 11.09 8.24 -3.42
C LEU A 98 11.64 9.26 -4.43
N ASN A 99 12.14 8.80 -5.58
CA ASN A 99 12.57 9.68 -6.67
C ASN A 99 11.42 10.55 -7.20
N GLY A 100 10.20 10.03 -7.26
CA GLY A 100 9.01 10.82 -7.60
C GLY A 100 8.75 11.93 -6.58
N ILE A 101 8.84 11.65 -5.29
CA ILE A 101 8.72 12.65 -4.21
C ILE A 101 9.84 13.71 -4.34
N ASN A 102 11.09 13.28 -4.58
CA ASN A 102 12.24 14.18 -4.76
C ASN A 102 12.10 15.10 -5.97
N LYS A 103 11.40 14.65 -7.04
CA LYS A 103 11.03 15.47 -8.20
C LYS A 103 9.89 16.46 -7.92
N GLY A 104 9.41 16.52 -6.68
CA GLY A 104 8.41 17.48 -6.22
C GLY A 104 6.97 16.99 -6.26
N TYR A 105 6.70 15.75 -6.70
CA TYR A 105 5.36 15.19 -6.58
C TYR A 105 4.95 15.05 -5.11
N ASP A 106 3.65 15.15 -4.84
CA ASP A 106 3.12 15.07 -3.48
C ASP A 106 2.65 13.65 -3.14
N PHE A 107 2.34 12.88 -4.19
CA PHE A 107 1.83 11.53 -4.14
C PHE A 107 2.38 10.70 -5.32
N VAL A 108 2.95 9.53 -5.04
CA VAL A 108 3.48 8.60 -6.04
C VAL A 108 2.84 7.23 -5.84
N ILE A 109 2.34 6.65 -6.93
CA ILE A 109 1.70 5.34 -6.98
C ILE A 109 2.67 4.36 -7.63
N GLY A 110 2.98 3.25 -6.94
CA GLY A 110 3.63 2.10 -7.54
C GLY A 110 2.60 1.31 -8.34
N SER A 111 2.61 1.47 -9.66
CA SER A 111 1.59 0.92 -10.55
C SER A 111 2.01 -0.42 -11.12
N ARG A 112 1.09 -1.38 -11.08
CA ARG A 112 1.22 -2.70 -11.67
C ARG A 112 0.96 -2.70 -13.18
N PHE A 113 0.42 -1.61 -13.73
CA PHE A 113 -0.09 -1.50 -15.10
C PHE A 113 0.68 -0.48 -15.96
N VAL A 114 1.63 0.24 -15.39
CA VAL A 114 2.55 1.10 -16.15
C VAL A 114 3.68 0.23 -16.68
N GLU A 115 3.95 0.31 -17.98
CA GLU A 115 5.06 -0.40 -18.62
C GLU A 115 6.39 0.27 -18.25
N ASP A 116 7.38 -0.54 -17.89
CA ASP A 116 8.76 -0.06 -17.74
C ASP A 116 9.44 -0.11 -19.13
N GLU A 117 9.61 1.04 -19.76
CA GLU A 117 10.21 1.17 -21.09
C GLU A 117 11.63 0.58 -21.17
N LYS A 118 12.36 0.52 -20.05
CA LYS A 118 13.73 -0.03 -19.99
C LYS A 118 13.74 -1.56 -19.85
N LYS A 119 12.69 -2.13 -19.30
CA LYS A 119 12.52 -3.57 -19.18
C LYS A 119 11.35 -3.96 -20.06
N LYS A 120 11.58 -4.43 -21.29
CA LYS A 120 10.57 -5.02 -22.20
C LYS A 120 9.84 -6.24 -21.59
N ILE A 121 9.64 -6.25 -20.29
CA ILE A 121 9.03 -7.31 -19.53
C ILE A 121 7.81 -6.73 -18.84
N THR A 122 6.68 -6.78 -19.51
CA THR A 122 5.38 -6.88 -18.85
C THR A 122 5.37 -8.18 -18.04
N ARG A 123 6.11 -8.22 -16.93
CA ARG A 123 6.01 -9.33 -15.98
C ARG A 123 4.77 -9.15 -15.11
N TYR A 124 3.68 -8.93 -15.78
CA TYR A 124 2.39 -9.27 -15.27
C TYR A 124 2.27 -10.77 -15.45
N THR A 125 2.58 -11.54 -14.44
CA THR A 125 2.12 -12.92 -14.43
C THR A 125 0.59 -12.84 -14.36
N LYS A 126 -0.08 -13.25 -15.45
CA LYS A 126 -1.57 -13.33 -15.55
C LYS A 126 -2.22 -14.09 -14.39
N THR A 127 -1.43 -14.75 -13.57
CA THR A 127 -1.78 -15.55 -12.41
C THR A 127 -1.97 -14.76 -11.12
N ALA A 128 -1.43 -13.54 -10.99
CA ALA A 128 -1.49 -12.77 -9.73
C ALA A 128 -2.88 -12.13 -9.43
N LEU A 129 -3.76 -12.03 -10.42
CA LEU A 129 -5.15 -11.61 -10.22
C LEU A 129 -6.07 -12.62 -10.90
N SER A 130 -7.09 -13.11 -10.21
CA SER A 130 -8.20 -13.76 -10.92
C SER A 130 -8.74 -12.78 -11.96
N ASN A 131 -9.18 -13.29 -13.12
CA ASN A 131 -9.70 -12.46 -14.22
C ASN A 131 -10.80 -11.49 -13.74
N ILE A 132 -11.60 -11.89 -12.76
CA ILE A 132 -12.67 -11.07 -12.16
C ILE A 132 -12.10 -9.85 -11.45
N ASN A 133 -11.02 -10.00 -10.67
CA ASN A 133 -10.38 -8.87 -9.96
C ASN A 133 -9.75 -7.88 -10.94
N TRP A 134 -9.18 -8.37 -12.02
CA TRP A 134 -8.58 -7.53 -13.05
C TRP A 134 -9.63 -6.67 -13.77
N PHE A 135 -10.76 -7.27 -14.17
CA PHE A 135 -11.88 -6.54 -14.80
C PHE A 135 -12.51 -5.53 -13.83
N GLY A 136 -12.74 -5.93 -12.57
CA GLY A 136 -13.30 -5.05 -11.55
C GLY A 136 -12.41 -3.83 -11.28
N ASN A 137 -11.10 -4.04 -11.12
CA ASN A 137 -10.15 -2.96 -10.90
C ASN A 137 -10.04 -2.02 -12.10
N LYS A 138 -10.03 -2.54 -13.33
CA LYS A 138 -10.03 -1.71 -14.55
C LYS A 138 -11.32 -0.90 -14.69
N GLY A 139 -12.47 -1.52 -14.47
CA GLY A 139 -13.76 -0.84 -14.54
C GLY A 139 -13.84 0.30 -13.52
N LEU A 140 -13.47 0.04 -12.26
CA LEU A 140 -13.44 1.04 -11.20
C LEU A 140 -12.44 2.17 -11.52
N THR A 141 -11.24 1.83 -11.98
CA THR A 141 -10.22 2.82 -12.39
C THR A 141 -10.74 3.70 -13.53
N SER A 142 -11.37 3.12 -14.55
CA SER A 142 -11.95 3.87 -15.68
C SER A 142 -13.05 4.82 -15.23
N LEU A 143 -13.91 4.37 -14.31
CA LEU A 143 -14.98 5.19 -13.74
C LEU A 143 -14.41 6.38 -12.94
N ILE A 144 -13.41 6.14 -12.09
CA ILE A 144 -12.74 7.18 -11.30
C ILE A 144 -12.06 8.19 -12.24
N ASN A 145 -11.33 7.72 -13.25
CA ASN A 145 -10.70 8.59 -14.23
C ASN A 145 -11.71 9.48 -14.96
N PHE A 146 -12.82 8.91 -15.41
CA PHE A 146 -13.89 9.65 -16.07
C PHE A 146 -14.51 10.72 -15.17
N LEU A 147 -14.91 10.34 -13.96
CA LEU A 147 -15.60 11.24 -13.03
C LEU A 147 -14.70 12.37 -12.49
N PHE A 148 -13.41 12.14 -12.35
CA PHE A 148 -12.50 13.11 -11.72
C PHE A 148 -11.45 13.70 -12.66
N GLY A 149 -11.54 13.40 -13.97
CA GLY A 149 -10.60 13.92 -14.97
C GLY A 149 -9.16 13.50 -14.68
N LEU A 150 -8.97 12.20 -14.36
CA LEU A 150 -7.67 11.60 -14.08
C LEU A 150 -7.22 10.70 -15.24
N ASN A 151 -5.93 10.39 -15.28
CA ASN A 151 -5.37 9.39 -16.19
C ASN A 151 -4.44 8.45 -15.39
N ILE A 152 -4.99 7.79 -14.37
CA ILE A 152 -4.30 6.82 -13.52
C ILE A 152 -4.58 5.42 -14.05
N LYS A 153 -3.58 4.55 -14.10
CA LYS A 153 -3.73 3.17 -14.57
C LYS A 153 -4.05 2.19 -13.43
N ASP A 154 -3.61 2.50 -12.21
CA ASP A 154 -3.78 1.62 -11.03
C ASP A 154 -4.25 2.38 -9.79
N THR A 155 -5.55 2.65 -9.71
CA THR A 155 -6.13 3.34 -8.53
C THR A 155 -6.16 2.46 -7.28
N GLN A 156 -6.09 1.13 -7.43
CA GLN A 156 -6.24 0.14 -6.36
C GLN A 156 -4.90 -0.43 -5.87
N SER A 157 -3.76 0.13 -6.31
CA SER A 157 -2.46 -0.26 -5.75
C SER A 157 -2.37 0.11 -4.27
N GLY A 158 -1.94 -0.82 -3.40
CA GLY A 158 -1.61 -0.54 -2.00
C GLY A 158 -0.22 0.09 -1.83
N PHE A 159 0.63 0.00 -2.85
CA PHE A 159 2.00 0.52 -2.83
C PHE A 159 2.03 2.00 -3.22
N LYS A 160 2.04 2.87 -2.23
CA LYS A 160 1.89 4.31 -2.38
C LYS A 160 2.88 5.09 -1.52
N CYS A 161 3.37 6.23 -2.01
CA CYS A 161 4.30 7.09 -1.30
C CYS A 161 3.80 8.55 -1.30
N PHE A 162 3.89 9.22 -0.16
CA PHE A 162 3.36 10.58 0.04
C PHE A 162 4.33 11.46 0.80
N LYS A 163 4.28 12.75 0.56
CA LYS A 163 4.69 13.72 1.57
C LYS A 163 3.73 13.65 2.76
N LYS A 164 4.24 13.54 3.98
CA LYS A 164 3.40 13.43 5.21
C LYS A 164 2.33 14.53 5.29
N LYS A 165 2.70 15.79 4.99
CA LYS A 165 1.76 16.89 4.99
C LYS A 165 0.62 16.70 3.99
N ALA A 166 0.92 16.16 2.81
CA ALA A 166 -0.08 15.93 1.78
C ALA A 166 -1.11 14.88 2.23
N ILE A 167 -0.68 13.71 2.71
CA ILE A 167 -1.60 12.64 3.13
C ILE A 167 -2.42 13.02 4.36
N LYS A 168 -1.84 13.72 5.36
CA LYS A 168 -2.58 14.19 6.54
C LYS A 168 -3.69 15.17 6.18
N ASN A 169 -3.47 16.04 5.21
CA ASN A 169 -4.47 17.01 4.77
C ASN A 169 -5.65 16.36 4.00
N LEU A 170 -5.54 15.10 3.60
CA LEU A 170 -6.66 14.40 2.97
C LEU A 170 -7.80 14.09 3.94
N ASN A 171 -7.54 14.07 5.26
CA ASN A 171 -8.54 13.74 6.28
C ASN A 171 -9.31 12.46 5.93
N LEU A 172 -8.56 11.35 5.79
CA LEU A 172 -9.09 10.04 5.42
C LEU A 172 -10.06 9.52 6.49
N VAL A 173 -11.15 8.87 6.06
CA VAL A 173 -12.21 8.36 6.94
C VAL A 173 -12.63 6.93 6.63
N SER A 174 -12.32 6.41 5.45
CA SER A 174 -12.64 5.05 5.04
C SER A 174 -11.88 4.03 5.89
N LYS A 175 -12.59 3.02 6.37
CA LYS A 175 -12.01 2.05 7.31
C LYS A 175 -11.50 0.77 6.65
N LYS A 176 -12.04 0.40 5.47
CA LYS A 176 -11.70 -0.85 4.78
C LYS A 176 -10.97 -0.56 3.45
N TYR A 177 -11.19 -1.38 2.45
CA TYR A 177 -10.49 -1.30 1.15
C TYR A 177 -10.88 -0.09 0.30
N GLU A 178 -12.03 0.52 0.56
CA GLU A 178 -12.46 1.79 -0.04
C GLU A 178 -11.48 2.94 0.18
N ILE A 179 -10.57 2.82 1.14
CA ILE A 179 -9.49 3.79 1.41
C ILE A 179 -8.65 4.05 0.16
N GLU A 180 -8.40 3.03 -0.68
CA GLU A 180 -7.60 3.17 -1.89
C GLU A 180 -8.25 4.15 -2.87
N THR A 181 -9.57 4.05 -3.03
CA THR A 181 -10.38 4.96 -3.86
C THR A 181 -10.48 6.34 -3.23
N GLU A 182 -10.72 6.42 -1.91
CA GLU A 182 -10.81 7.68 -1.18
C GLU A 182 -9.53 8.51 -1.33
N ILE A 183 -8.36 7.90 -1.20
CA ILE A 183 -7.06 8.56 -1.37
C ILE A 183 -6.98 9.23 -2.75
N ILE A 184 -7.29 8.51 -3.82
CA ILE A 184 -7.21 9.02 -5.19
C ILE A 184 -8.15 10.23 -5.39
N ILE A 185 -9.42 10.09 -4.96
CA ILE A 185 -10.42 11.13 -5.11
C ILE A 185 -10.04 12.38 -4.30
N LYS A 186 -9.64 12.21 -3.03
CA LYS A 186 -9.24 13.32 -2.18
C LYS A 186 -7.94 13.96 -2.63
N ALA A 187 -6.97 13.19 -3.12
CA ALA A 187 -5.75 13.73 -3.72
C ALA A 187 -6.07 14.63 -4.92
N ARG A 188 -6.97 14.21 -5.80
CA ARG A 188 -7.43 15.02 -6.94
C ARG A 188 -8.14 16.30 -6.49
N LYS A 189 -9.07 16.20 -5.54
CA LYS A 189 -9.81 17.35 -4.99
C LYS A 189 -8.87 18.37 -4.33
N ASN A 190 -7.83 17.93 -3.67
CA ASN A 190 -6.80 18.77 -3.04
C ASN A 190 -5.69 19.20 -4.02
N LYS A 191 -5.84 18.91 -5.34
CA LYS A 191 -4.91 19.31 -6.41
C LYS A 191 -3.47 18.82 -6.17
N LEU A 192 -3.30 17.66 -5.53
CA LEU A 192 -1.98 17.06 -5.34
C LEU A 192 -1.37 16.70 -6.69
N ARG A 193 -0.04 16.86 -6.80
CA ARG A 193 0.74 16.40 -7.95
C ARG A 193 0.96 14.91 -7.82
N ILE A 194 0.26 14.12 -8.65
CA ILE A 194 0.28 12.65 -8.63
C ILE A 194 1.19 12.13 -9.74
N LEU A 195 2.00 11.12 -9.45
CA LEU A 195 2.81 10.37 -10.40
C LEU A 195 2.53 8.88 -10.26
N GLU A 196 2.47 8.15 -11.36
CA GLU A 196 2.57 6.69 -11.37
C GLU A 196 3.96 6.25 -11.84
N VAL A 197 4.53 5.27 -11.17
CA VAL A 197 5.80 4.64 -11.57
C VAL A 197 5.61 3.13 -11.69
N PRO A 198 6.25 2.48 -12.68
CA PRO A 198 6.16 1.03 -12.81
C PRO A 198 6.90 0.35 -11.66
N VAL A 199 6.23 -0.59 -11.00
CA VAL A 199 6.81 -1.41 -9.94
C VAL A 199 6.62 -2.90 -10.21
N TYR A 200 7.56 -3.69 -9.68
CA TYR A 200 7.43 -5.14 -9.71
C TYR A 200 6.59 -5.62 -8.53
N ARG A 201 5.71 -6.60 -8.78
CA ARG A 201 4.94 -7.27 -7.74
C ARG A 201 5.10 -8.79 -7.87
N TYR A 202 5.41 -9.45 -6.76
CA TYR A 202 5.53 -10.91 -6.69
C TYR A 202 4.16 -11.59 -6.68
N GLU A 203 4.14 -12.86 -7.05
CA GLU A 203 2.98 -13.71 -6.76
C GLU A 203 2.87 -13.92 -5.24
N ARG A 204 1.64 -14.02 -4.76
CA ARG A 204 1.39 -14.34 -3.36
C ARG A 204 1.89 -15.76 -3.07
N LYS A 205 2.80 -15.90 -2.11
CA LYS A 205 3.37 -17.20 -1.75
C LYS A 205 2.48 -17.98 -0.78
N HIS A 206 1.82 -17.27 0.15
CA HIS A 206 1.01 -17.88 1.21
C HIS A 206 -0.29 -17.09 1.42
N GLY A 207 -1.34 -17.80 1.88
CA GLY A 207 -2.64 -17.21 2.16
C GLY A 207 -3.51 -16.95 0.93
N VAL A 208 -4.72 -16.47 1.16
CA VAL A 208 -5.70 -16.09 0.14
C VAL A 208 -5.97 -14.59 0.18
N SER A 209 -6.44 -14.03 -0.94
CA SER A 209 -6.83 -12.61 -0.98
C SER A 209 -8.06 -12.39 -0.11
N LYS A 210 -7.96 -11.46 0.84
CA LYS A 210 -9.04 -11.12 1.77
C LYS A 210 -10.09 -10.15 1.20
N LEU A 211 -9.92 -9.76 -0.07
CA LEU A 211 -10.89 -8.91 -0.79
C LEU A 211 -12.29 -9.56 -0.93
N PHE A 212 -12.40 -10.88 -0.79
CA PHE A 212 -13.64 -11.64 -0.98
C PHE A 212 -14.24 -12.22 0.30
N ASP A 213 -13.64 -11.98 1.47
CA ASP A 213 -14.25 -12.32 2.78
C ASP A 213 -15.35 -11.32 3.20
N ILE A 214 -16.07 -10.75 2.22
CA ILE A 214 -17.35 -10.11 2.52
C ILE A 214 -18.36 -11.26 2.61
N PRO A 215 -18.90 -11.58 3.81
CA PRO A 215 -19.98 -12.52 3.90
C PRO A 215 -21.15 -11.90 3.10
N PHE A 216 -21.46 -12.47 1.93
CA PHE A 216 -22.77 -12.24 1.32
C PHE A 216 -23.78 -12.68 2.39
N GLY A 217 -24.50 -11.71 2.95
CA GLY A 217 -25.47 -11.93 4.00
C GLY A 217 -26.41 -13.09 3.66
N ARG A 218 -26.57 -13.97 4.67
CA ARG A 218 -27.74 -14.83 4.75
C ARG A 218 -28.92 -14.02 5.26
#